data_c9ced6429e26bcdb504bd17ac72a3b89
#
_entry.id   c9ced6429e26bcdb504bd17ac72a3b89
#
_cell.length_a   1.000
_cell.length_b   1.000
_cell.length_c   1.000
_cell.angle_alpha   90.00
_cell.angle_beta   90.00
_cell.angle_gamma   90.00
#
_symmetry.space_group_name_H-M   'P 1'
#
loop_
_entity.id
_entity.type
_entity.pdbx_description
1 polymer ?
#
loop_
_entity_poly.entity_id
_entity_poly.type
_entity_poly.pdbx_seq_one_letter_code
_entity_poly.pdbx_strand_id
1 'polypeptide(L)'
;MNSKFRFSLLLITLVGFVALIPLIKAKDIVYLDELIITLIHSLENPLLTATMKFFSYIGSGSFINIMVVLGVIVLYFILQYRSEILLFIFVLTGSHYIFRFLKEIFHRARPDLHRLIEIGGYSFPSGHATNAMTVYGILSFLLWRHISTSMGRKLLILFSVLMILTIGFSRIYLGVHYPSDVLGGYFVGAFWLMISIWCFQYTKEKIYKKTHTTYPYT
;
A
#
# COMPACT_ATOMS: atom_id res chain seq x y z
N MET A 1 -13.34 3.60 -15.78
CA MET A 1 -13.12 2.14 -15.54
C MET A 1 -14.46 1.49 -15.26
N ASN A 2 -14.78 0.41 -15.98
CA ASN A 2 -16.07 -0.28 -15.89
C ASN A 2 -16.30 -0.82 -14.46
N SER A 3 -17.56 -0.76 -13.97
CA SER A 3 -17.95 -1.25 -12.62
C SER A 3 -17.59 -2.73 -12.42
N LYS A 4 -17.79 -3.58 -13.42
CA LYS A 4 -17.42 -4.99 -13.39
C LYS A 4 -15.91 -5.20 -13.19
N PHE A 5 -15.07 -4.41 -13.87
CA PHE A 5 -13.61 -4.50 -13.73
C PHE A 5 -13.13 -4.09 -12.33
N ARG A 6 -13.72 -3.03 -11.76
CA ARG A 6 -13.42 -2.62 -10.36
C ARG A 6 -13.78 -3.70 -9.37
N PHE A 7 -14.95 -4.31 -9.52
CA PHE A 7 -15.40 -5.41 -8.68
C PHE A 7 -14.48 -6.63 -8.80
N SER A 8 -14.06 -6.99 -10.01
CA SER A 8 -13.13 -8.10 -10.22
C SER A 8 -11.78 -7.85 -9.53
N LEU A 9 -11.23 -6.64 -9.60
CA LEU A 9 -9.98 -6.30 -8.90
C LEU A 9 -10.12 -6.37 -7.37
N LEU A 10 -11.22 -5.88 -6.81
CA LEU A 10 -11.52 -6.00 -5.38
C LEU A 10 -11.60 -7.47 -4.96
N LEU A 11 -12.29 -8.29 -5.77
CA LEU A 11 -12.41 -9.71 -5.50
C LEU A 11 -11.05 -10.43 -5.56
N ILE A 12 -10.23 -10.13 -6.56
CA ILE A 12 -8.88 -10.69 -6.71
C ILE A 12 -8.01 -10.37 -5.50
N THR A 13 -8.01 -9.12 -5.02
CA THR A 13 -7.20 -8.73 -3.86
C THR A 13 -7.69 -9.37 -2.57
N LEU A 14 -9.01 -9.48 -2.38
CA LEU A 14 -9.60 -10.16 -1.23
C LEU A 14 -9.30 -11.66 -1.25
N VAL A 15 -9.57 -12.33 -2.37
CA VAL A 15 -9.32 -13.76 -2.54
C VAL A 15 -7.83 -14.06 -2.41
N GLY A 16 -6.95 -13.24 -3.02
CA GLY A 16 -5.50 -13.38 -2.88
C GLY A 16 -5.04 -13.28 -1.43
N PHE A 17 -5.57 -12.32 -0.67
CA PHE A 17 -5.27 -12.20 0.77
C PHE A 17 -5.77 -13.41 1.55
N VAL A 18 -7.04 -13.80 1.37
CA VAL A 18 -7.65 -14.94 2.08
C VAL A 18 -6.92 -16.25 1.76
N ALA A 19 -6.51 -16.45 0.50
CA ALA A 19 -5.73 -17.62 0.08
C ALA A 19 -4.34 -17.70 0.74
N LEU A 20 -3.73 -16.56 1.08
CA LEU A 20 -2.46 -16.54 1.82
C LEU A 20 -2.59 -17.00 3.27
N ILE A 21 -3.76 -16.85 3.91
CA ILE A 21 -3.93 -17.11 5.33
C ILE A 21 -3.54 -18.55 5.73
N PRO A 22 -4.05 -19.62 5.09
CA PRO A 22 -3.61 -20.97 5.40
C PRO A 22 -2.15 -21.21 5.00
N LEU A 23 -1.69 -20.55 3.93
CA LEU A 23 -0.36 -20.77 3.37
C LEU A 23 0.75 -20.23 4.30
N ILE A 24 0.57 -19.11 4.97
CA ILE A 24 1.62 -18.50 5.83
C ILE A 24 2.01 -19.39 7.02
N LYS A 25 1.21 -20.41 7.35
CA LYS A 25 1.49 -21.42 8.38
C LYS A 25 1.94 -22.76 7.81
N ALA A 26 1.83 -22.96 6.49
CA ALA A 26 2.23 -24.19 5.84
C ALA A 26 3.77 -24.29 5.78
N LYS A 27 4.32 -25.46 6.13
CA LYS A 27 5.78 -25.70 6.16
C LYS A 27 6.45 -25.40 4.83
N ASP A 28 5.81 -25.78 3.72
CA ASP A 28 6.36 -25.59 2.37
C ASP A 28 6.51 -24.09 2.02
N ILE A 29 5.54 -23.26 2.43
CA ILE A 29 5.62 -21.81 2.19
C ILE A 29 6.67 -21.14 3.10
N VAL A 30 6.77 -21.58 4.36
CA VAL A 30 7.84 -21.09 5.24
C VAL A 30 9.21 -21.46 4.65
N TYR A 31 9.38 -22.68 4.14
CA TYR A 31 10.62 -23.09 3.48
C TYR A 31 10.92 -22.25 2.23
N LEU A 32 9.92 -21.98 1.39
CA LEU A 32 10.09 -21.11 0.22
C LEU A 32 10.44 -19.66 0.61
N ASP A 33 9.78 -19.12 1.63
CA ASP A 33 10.05 -17.81 2.16
C ASP A 33 11.52 -17.72 2.64
N GLU A 34 12.01 -18.71 3.38
CA GLU A 34 13.38 -18.78 3.89
C GLU A 34 14.41 -18.96 2.77
N LEU A 35 14.11 -19.78 1.77
CA LEU A 35 14.95 -19.94 0.58
C LEU A 35 15.12 -18.61 -0.17
N ILE A 36 14.02 -17.87 -0.38
CA ILE A 36 14.06 -16.57 -1.04
C ILE A 36 14.89 -15.56 -0.23
N ILE A 37 14.71 -15.53 1.11
CA ILE A 37 15.49 -14.66 1.99
C ILE A 37 16.99 -15.00 1.85
N THR A 38 17.34 -16.29 1.91
CA THR A 38 18.75 -16.73 1.79
C THR A 38 19.37 -16.33 0.45
N LEU A 39 18.61 -16.48 -0.65
CA LEU A 39 19.06 -16.04 -1.99
C LEU A 39 19.26 -14.52 -2.05
N ILE A 40 18.37 -13.75 -1.42
CA ILE A 40 18.48 -12.28 -1.39
C ILE A 40 19.66 -11.85 -0.52
N HIS A 41 19.91 -12.52 0.60
CA HIS A 41 21.06 -12.24 1.47
C HIS A 41 22.40 -12.54 0.79
N SER A 42 22.46 -13.47 -0.17
CA SER A 42 23.69 -13.70 -0.94
C SER A 42 24.13 -12.47 -1.77
N LEU A 43 23.23 -11.50 -1.99
CA LEU A 43 23.50 -10.22 -2.67
C LEU A 43 23.97 -9.14 -1.71
N GLU A 44 24.13 -9.44 -0.41
CA GLU A 44 24.47 -8.45 0.62
C GLU A 44 25.79 -7.76 0.34
N ASN A 45 25.74 -6.44 0.33
CA ASN A 45 26.91 -5.57 0.26
C ASN A 45 26.58 -4.19 0.88
N PRO A 46 27.58 -3.41 1.32
CA PRO A 46 27.35 -2.16 2.03
C PRO A 46 26.50 -1.14 1.28
N LEU A 47 26.69 -1.01 -0.04
CA LEU A 47 25.96 -0.04 -0.87
C LEU A 47 24.49 -0.45 -1.00
N LEU A 48 24.22 -1.72 -1.29
CA LEU A 48 22.86 -2.24 -1.40
C LEU A 48 22.13 -2.17 -0.05
N THR A 49 22.82 -2.49 1.05
CA THR A 49 22.27 -2.39 2.41
C THR A 49 21.88 -0.94 2.76
N ALA A 50 22.74 0.04 2.46
CA ALA A 50 22.40 1.45 2.65
C ALA A 50 21.20 1.88 1.80
N THR A 51 21.14 1.43 0.55
CA THR A 51 20.01 1.68 -0.36
C THR A 51 18.72 1.06 0.17
N MET A 52 18.74 -0.18 0.62
CA MET A 52 17.56 -0.86 1.18
C MET A 52 17.08 -0.23 2.50
N LYS A 53 18.01 0.21 3.37
CA LYS A 53 17.66 1.00 4.56
C LYS A 53 16.97 2.31 4.20
N PHE A 54 17.43 3.01 3.16
CA PHE A 54 16.79 4.24 2.66
C PHE A 54 15.35 3.98 2.17
N PHE A 55 15.14 2.98 1.32
CA PHE A 55 13.79 2.63 0.86
C PHE A 55 12.88 2.13 1.98
N SER A 56 13.44 1.40 2.93
CA SER A 56 12.73 1.01 4.13
C SER A 56 12.29 2.24 4.97
N TYR A 57 13.14 3.25 5.11
CA TYR A 57 12.78 4.49 5.79
C TYR A 57 11.63 5.23 5.09
N ILE A 58 11.63 5.30 3.75
CA ILE A 58 10.53 5.89 2.97
C ILE A 58 9.19 5.15 3.21
N GLY A 59 9.21 3.84 3.44
CA GLY A 59 8.02 3.06 3.78
C GLY A 59 7.64 3.09 5.26
N SER A 60 8.40 3.77 6.11
CA SER A 60 8.15 3.81 7.56
C SER A 60 6.96 4.70 7.93
N GLY A 61 6.36 4.44 9.09
CA GLY A 61 5.26 5.26 9.62
C GLY A 61 5.67 6.72 9.82
N SER A 62 6.92 6.98 10.25
CA SER A 62 7.42 8.35 10.44
C SER A 62 7.47 9.13 9.12
N PHE A 63 7.98 8.52 8.05
CA PHE A 63 8.00 9.16 6.74
C PHE A 63 6.59 9.37 6.18
N ILE A 64 5.69 8.42 6.38
CA ILE A 64 4.29 8.53 5.95
C ILE A 64 3.58 9.69 6.65
N ASN A 65 3.82 9.91 7.94
CA ASN A 65 3.26 11.06 8.64
C ASN A 65 3.72 12.39 8.00
N ILE A 66 4.99 12.49 7.59
CA ILE A 66 5.51 13.63 6.83
C ILE A 66 4.76 13.76 5.48
N MET A 67 4.59 12.65 4.76
CA MET A 67 3.86 12.62 3.49
C MET A 67 2.39 13.02 3.65
N VAL A 68 1.74 12.64 4.77
CA VAL A 68 0.36 13.08 5.08
C VAL A 68 0.31 14.60 5.21
N VAL A 69 1.20 15.18 6.00
CA VAL A 69 1.22 16.66 6.20
C VAL A 69 1.48 17.38 4.87
N LEU A 70 2.52 16.97 4.13
CA LEU A 70 2.84 17.58 2.84
C LEU A 70 1.71 17.40 1.81
N GLY A 71 1.13 16.21 1.76
CA GLY A 71 -0.01 15.92 0.86
C GLY A 71 -1.23 16.80 1.18
N VAL A 72 -1.56 16.98 2.46
CA VAL A 72 -2.64 17.89 2.87
C VAL A 72 -2.34 19.33 2.45
N ILE A 73 -1.12 19.80 2.65
CA ILE A 73 -0.71 21.16 2.23
C ILE A 73 -0.88 21.31 0.70
N VAL A 74 -0.37 20.37 -0.08
CA VAL A 74 -0.48 20.40 -1.56
C VAL A 74 -1.94 20.35 -2.01
N LEU A 75 -2.74 19.44 -1.44
CA LEU A 75 -4.15 19.27 -1.80
C LEU A 75 -4.98 20.52 -1.42
N TYR A 76 -4.66 21.16 -0.30
CA TYR A 76 -5.41 22.33 0.17
C TYR A 76 -5.01 23.62 -0.57
N PHE A 77 -3.73 23.95 -0.61
CA PHE A 77 -3.26 25.25 -1.11
C PHE A 77 -2.97 25.26 -2.61
N ILE A 78 -2.45 24.16 -3.17
CA ILE A 78 -2.02 24.13 -4.58
C ILE A 78 -3.15 23.58 -5.47
N LEU A 79 -3.71 22.42 -5.11
CA LEU A 79 -4.70 21.75 -5.95
C LEU A 79 -6.13 22.12 -5.61
N GLN A 80 -6.37 22.72 -4.45
CA GLN A 80 -7.70 23.13 -3.92
C GLN A 80 -8.73 21.99 -3.87
N TYR A 81 -8.27 20.75 -3.67
CA TYR A 81 -9.07 19.53 -3.64
C TYR A 81 -9.50 19.16 -2.22
N ARG A 82 -10.39 19.99 -1.63
CA ARG A 82 -10.81 19.85 -0.23
C ARG A 82 -11.44 18.49 0.11
N SER A 83 -12.26 17.94 -0.78
CA SER A 83 -12.90 16.66 -0.54
C SER A 83 -11.92 15.48 -0.65
N GLU A 84 -10.89 15.60 -1.49
CA GLU A 84 -9.85 14.60 -1.66
C GLU A 84 -8.87 14.54 -0.46
N ILE A 85 -8.77 15.61 0.32
CA ILE A 85 -8.03 15.61 1.60
C ILE A 85 -8.61 14.57 2.55
N LEU A 86 -9.95 14.53 2.68
CA LEU A 86 -10.60 13.53 3.53
C LEU A 86 -10.32 12.10 3.06
N LEU A 87 -10.40 11.87 1.74
CA LEU A 87 -10.03 10.56 1.17
C LEU A 87 -8.58 10.23 1.45
N PHE A 88 -7.65 11.17 1.24
CA PHE A 88 -6.22 10.97 1.43
C PHE A 88 -5.90 10.59 2.88
N ILE A 89 -6.39 11.36 3.85
CA ILE A 89 -6.22 11.07 5.28
C ILE A 89 -6.85 9.72 5.63
N PHE A 90 -8.08 9.47 5.17
CA PHE A 90 -8.82 8.24 5.47
C PHE A 90 -8.09 6.99 4.97
N VAL A 91 -7.56 7.03 3.74
CA VAL A 91 -6.82 5.90 3.16
C VAL A 91 -5.56 5.61 3.96
N LEU A 92 -4.76 6.63 4.29
CA LEU A 92 -3.47 6.42 4.96
C LEU A 92 -3.64 6.05 6.43
N THR A 93 -4.54 6.71 7.13
CA THR A 93 -4.83 6.39 8.53
C THR A 93 -5.49 5.02 8.65
N GLY A 94 -6.47 4.71 7.81
CA GLY A 94 -7.17 3.43 7.83
C GLY A 94 -6.24 2.26 7.51
N SER A 95 -5.33 2.40 6.55
CA SER A 95 -4.34 1.36 6.26
C SER A 95 -3.45 1.04 7.46
N HIS A 96 -3.07 2.07 8.22
CA HIS A 96 -2.26 1.93 9.44
C HIS A 96 -2.98 1.10 10.53
N TYR A 97 -4.25 1.40 10.77
CA TYR A 97 -5.05 0.63 11.75
C TYR A 97 -5.33 -0.78 11.27
N ILE A 98 -5.65 -0.98 9.99
CA ILE A 98 -5.97 -2.29 9.43
C ILE A 98 -4.77 -3.24 9.54
N PHE A 99 -3.57 -2.87 9.09
CA PHE A 99 -2.45 -3.81 9.19
C PHE A 99 -2.04 -4.08 10.64
N ARG A 100 -2.16 -3.11 11.55
CA ARG A 100 -1.94 -3.34 12.98
C ARG A 100 -2.92 -4.33 13.55
N PHE A 101 -4.21 -4.14 13.30
CA PHE A 101 -5.27 -5.06 13.72
C PHE A 101 -5.03 -6.49 13.20
N LEU A 102 -4.66 -6.63 11.93
CA LEU A 102 -4.35 -7.93 11.35
C LEU A 102 -3.12 -8.58 12.01
N LYS A 103 -2.09 -7.80 12.36
CA LYS A 103 -0.93 -8.32 13.10
C LYS A 103 -1.33 -8.94 14.44
N GLU A 104 -2.25 -8.30 15.16
CA GLU A 104 -2.77 -8.81 16.44
C GLU A 104 -3.70 -10.02 16.27
N ILE A 105 -4.21 -10.30 15.06
CA ILE A 105 -4.97 -11.53 14.77
C ILE A 105 -4.03 -12.69 14.42
N PHE A 106 -3.04 -12.44 13.57
CA PHE A 106 -2.24 -13.53 12.99
C PHE A 106 -1.06 -13.95 13.87
N HIS A 107 -0.52 -13.07 14.71
CA HIS A 107 0.60 -13.34 15.62
C HIS A 107 1.80 -14.06 14.97
N ARG A 108 2.04 -13.83 13.66
CA ARG A 108 3.15 -14.49 12.95
C ARG A 108 4.49 -13.97 13.45
N ALA A 109 5.37 -14.87 13.89
CA ALA A 109 6.74 -14.53 14.22
C ALA A 109 7.51 -14.01 12.99
N ARG A 110 8.49 -13.15 13.19
CA ARG A 110 9.38 -12.68 12.13
C ARG A 110 10.43 -13.72 11.78
N PRO A 111 11.04 -13.63 10.57
CA PRO A 111 12.19 -14.47 10.24
C PRO A 111 13.25 -14.40 11.35
N ASP A 112 13.77 -15.54 11.76
CA ASP A 112 14.89 -15.64 12.73
C ASP A 112 16.21 -15.94 12.01
N LEU A 113 16.33 -15.46 10.78
CA LEU A 113 17.55 -15.46 9.99
C LEU A 113 18.32 -14.16 10.25
N HIS A 114 19.44 -13.99 9.54
CA HIS A 114 20.27 -12.79 9.62
C HIS A 114 19.46 -11.50 9.39
N ARG A 115 19.26 -10.69 10.45
CA ARG A 115 18.55 -9.40 10.39
C ARG A 115 19.53 -8.25 10.35
N LEU A 116 19.38 -7.40 9.34
CA LEU A 116 20.22 -6.20 9.16
C LEU A 116 19.71 -4.98 9.94
N ILE A 117 18.55 -5.07 10.56
CA ILE A 117 17.94 -4.05 11.43
C ILE A 117 17.09 -4.73 12.51
N GLU A 118 17.01 -4.09 13.67
CA GLU A 118 16.13 -4.53 14.75
C GLU A 118 14.73 -3.96 14.60
N ILE A 119 13.72 -4.83 14.76
CA ILE A 119 12.31 -4.43 14.74
C ILE A 119 11.46 -5.40 15.55
N GLY A 120 10.60 -4.87 16.40
CA GLY A 120 9.69 -5.66 17.23
C GLY A 120 8.33 -5.95 16.58
N GLY A 121 7.48 -6.66 17.33
CA GLY A 121 6.11 -7.00 16.96
C GLY A 121 6.00 -8.07 15.88
N TYR A 122 4.76 -8.38 15.48
CA TYR A 122 4.43 -9.47 14.55
C TYR A 122 4.79 -9.15 13.10
N SER A 123 4.96 -10.22 12.32
CA SER A 123 5.44 -10.13 10.93
C SER A 123 4.31 -9.87 9.93
N PHE A 124 3.22 -10.64 9.96
CA PHE A 124 2.16 -10.63 8.94
C PHE A 124 0.97 -9.75 9.31
N PRO A 125 0.45 -8.98 8.36
CA PRO A 125 1.04 -8.60 7.07
C PRO A 125 2.11 -7.50 7.24
N SER A 126 2.96 -7.29 6.19
CA SER A 126 3.98 -6.25 6.23
C SER A 126 3.36 -4.85 6.18
N GLY A 127 3.56 -4.07 7.26
CA GLY A 127 3.06 -2.70 7.34
C GLY A 127 3.71 -1.75 6.33
N HIS A 128 5.01 -1.93 6.01
CA HIS A 128 5.70 -1.14 4.99
C HIS A 128 5.13 -1.40 3.60
N ALA A 129 4.85 -2.67 3.26
CA ALA A 129 4.23 -3.03 1.98
C ALA A 129 2.79 -2.48 1.86
N THR A 130 1.98 -2.59 2.94
CA THR A 130 0.63 -2.02 3.00
C THR A 130 0.66 -0.50 2.81
N ASN A 131 1.54 0.18 3.52
CA ASN A 131 1.72 1.62 3.43
C ASN A 131 2.21 2.07 2.06
N ALA A 132 3.20 1.38 1.48
CA ALA A 132 3.68 1.70 0.14
C ALA A 132 2.55 1.59 -0.90
N MET A 133 1.77 0.51 -0.86
CA MET A 133 0.62 0.32 -1.75
C MET A 133 -0.41 1.43 -1.60
N THR A 134 -0.75 1.82 -0.38
CA THR A 134 -1.75 2.87 -0.15
C THR A 134 -1.25 4.27 -0.47
N VAL A 135 -0.01 4.62 -0.08
CA VAL A 135 0.58 5.94 -0.37
C VAL A 135 0.75 6.17 -1.86
N TYR A 136 1.50 5.29 -2.54
CA TYR A 136 1.76 5.48 -3.97
C TYR A 136 0.52 5.24 -4.83
N GLY A 137 -0.39 4.38 -4.39
CA GLY A 137 -1.66 4.19 -5.05
C GLY A 137 -2.59 5.39 -4.96
N ILE A 138 -2.76 5.98 -3.76
CA ILE A 138 -3.61 7.18 -3.62
C ILE A 138 -2.99 8.41 -4.29
N LEU A 139 -1.65 8.57 -4.24
CA LEU A 139 -0.98 9.64 -4.97
C LEU A 139 -1.16 9.48 -6.48
N SER A 140 -1.03 8.26 -7.00
CA SER A 140 -1.32 8.00 -8.42
C SER A 140 -2.75 8.36 -8.79
N PHE A 141 -3.73 8.00 -7.97
CA PHE A 141 -5.13 8.32 -8.21
C PHE A 141 -5.38 9.84 -8.23
N LEU A 142 -4.80 10.58 -7.28
CA LEU A 142 -5.00 12.02 -7.15
C LEU A 142 -4.25 12.79 -8.26
N LEU A 143 -3.02 12.42 -8.56
CA LEU A 143 -2.19 13.11 -9.55
C LEU A 143 -2.58 12.78 -11.00
N TRP A 144 -3.24 11.64 -11.25
CA TRP A 144 -3.66 11.23 -12.59
C TRP A 144 -4.44 12.31 -13.35
N ARG A 145 -5.25 13.09 -12.64
CA ARG A 145 -6.08 14.15 -13.22
C ARG A 145 -5.29 15.36 -13.71
N HIS A 146 -4.13 15.61 -13.10
CA HIS A 146 -3.27 16.75 -13.41
C HIS A 146 -2.29 16.47 -14.54
N ILE A 147 -2.10 15.20 -14.88
CA ILE A 147 -1.20 14.79 -15.95
C ILE A 147 -2.01 14.62 -17.24
N SER A 148 -1.82 15.56 -18.20
CA SER A 148 -2.54 15.54 -19.47
C SER A 148 -1.97 14.52 -20.46
N THR A 149 -0.65 14.30 -20.42
CA THR A 149 0.04 13.44 -21.40
C THR A 149 -0.05 11.95 -21.06
N SER A 150 -0.24 11.10 -22.06
CA SER A 150 -0.23 9.65 -21.91
C SER A 150 1.11 9.14 -21.35
N MET A 151 2.24 9.72 -21.81
CA MET A 151 3.56 9.38 -21.32
C MET A 151 3.72 9.71 -19.83
N GLY A 152 3.32 10.91 -19.39
CA GLY A 152 3.39 11.30 -17.99
C GLY A 152 2.57 10.37 -17.09
N ARG A 153 1.38 9.93 -17.52
CA ARG A 153 0.56 8.94 -16.81
C ARG A 153 1.24 7.58 -16.70
N LYS A 154 1.88 7.13 -17.78
CA LYS A 154 2.68 5.88 -17.77
C LYS A 154 3.85 5.98 -16.81
N LEU A 155 4.57 7.10 -16.81
CA LEU A 155 5.70 7.34 -15.90
C LEU A 155 5.25 7.41 -14.44
N LEU A 156 4.10 8.04 -14.13
CA LEU A 156 3.52 8.05 -12.80
C LEU A 156 3.25 6.63 -12.28
N ILE A 157 2.61 5.80 -13.10
CA ILE A 157 2.32 4.41 -12.73
C ILE A 157 3.61 3.60 -12.57
N LEU A 158 4.54 3.71 -13.52
CA LEU A 158 5.82 3.02 -13.45
C LEU A 158 6.57 3.39 -12.17
N PHE A 159 6.69 4.69 -11.87
CA PHE A 159 7.33 5.18 -10.64
C PHE A 159 6.65 4.60 -9.39
N SER A 160 5.32 4.63 -9.33
CA SER A 160 4.57 4.13 -8.19
C SER A 160 4.76 2.63 -7.98
N VAL A 161 4.73 1.85 -9.07
CA VAL A 161 4.97 0.40 -9.02
C VAL A 161 6.39 0.12 -8.54
N LEU A 162 7.40 0.81 -9.09
CA LEU A 162 8.79 0.65 -8.65
C LEU A 162 8.97 0.96 -7.17
N MET A 163 8.39 2.06 -6.67
CA MET A 163 8.46 2.40 -5.24
C MET A 163 7.80 1.35 -4.37
N ILE A 164 6.60 0.87 -4.72
CA ILE A 164 5.88 -0.17 -3.99
C ILE A 164 6.73 -1.44 -3.91
N LEU A 165 7.24 -1.91 -5.04
CA LEU A 165 8.04 -3.14 -5.11
C LEU A 165 9.36 -3.00 -4.36
N THR A 166 10.08 -1.89 -4.53
CA THR A 166 11.38 -1.66 -3.87
C THR A 166 11.24 -1.53 -2.36
N ILE A 167 10.19 -0.84 -1.86
CA ILE A 167 9.94 -0.75 -0.41
C ILE A 167 9.62 -2.15 0.15
N GLY A 168 8.77 -2.94 -0.50
CA GLY A 168 8.51 -4.30 -0.06
C GLY A 168 9.74 -5.20 -0.12
N PHE A 169 10.50 -5.14 -1.21
CA PHE A 169 11.75 -5.88 -1.35
C PHE A 169 12.77 -5.50 -0.26
N SER A 170 12.86 -4.23 0.10
CA SER A 170 13.75 -3.78 1.18
C SER A 170 13.47 -4.50 2.50
N ARG A 171 12.21 -4.89 2.77
CA ARG A 171 11.85 -5.59 4.01
C ARG A 171 12.30 -7.04 4.03
N ILE A 172 12.31 -7.69 2.86
CA ILE A 172 12.84 -9.05 2.69
C ILE A 172 14.36 -9.01 2.80
N TYR A 173 15.01 -8.10 2.06
CA TYR A 173 16.46 -7.90 2.09
C TYR A 173 16.99 -7.61 3.51
N LEU A 174 16.29 -6.79 4.28
CA LEU A 174 16.69 -6.47 5.66
C LEU A 174 16.37 -7.60 6.66
N GLY A 175 15.85 -8.75 6.21
CA GLY A 175 15.60 -9.95 7.01
C GLY A 175 14.47 -9.82 8.04
N VAL A 176 13.56 -8.84 7.88
CA VAL A 176 12.54 -8.52 8.89
C VAL A 176 11.12 -8.95 8.53
N HIS A 177 10.91 -9.36 7.28
CA HIS A 177 9.64 -9.89 6.78
C HIS A 177 9.88 -11.03 5.79
N TYR A 178 8.98 -12.00 5.82
CA TYR A 178 8.89 -13.02 4.78
C TYR A 178 8.34 -12.42 3.46
N PRO A 179 8.71 -12.95 2.28
CA PRO A 179 8.07 -12.62 1.01
C PRO A 179 6.54 -12.68 1.05
N SER A 180 5.98 -13.71 1.68
CA SER A 180 4.54 -13.87 1.86
C SER A 180 3.91 -12.77 2.73
N ASP A 181 4.64 -12.19 3.73
CA ASP A 181 4.16 -11.03 4.49
C ASP A 181 4.04 -9.78 3.63
N VAL A 182 5.00 -9.60 2.73
CA VAL A 182 5.02 -8.47 1.79
C VAL A 182 3.87 -8.58 0.79
N LEU A 183 3.62 -9.76 0.23
CA LEU A 183 2.46 -10.02 -0.63
C LEU A 183 1.14 -9.78 0.10
N GLY A 184 1.02 -10.27 1.34
CA GLY A 184 -0.13 -10.01 2.20
C GLY A 184 -0.37 -8.52 2.42
N GLY A 185 0.71 -7.76 2.65
CA GLY A 185 0.67 -6.31 2.78
C GLY A 185 0.17 -5.61 1.51
N TYR A 186 0.61 -6.05 0.33
CA TYR A 186 0.13 -5.51 -0.94
C TYR A 186 -1.35 -5.79 -1.17
N PHE A 187 -1.83 -7.01 -0.88
CA PHE A 187 -3.25 -7.33 -1.03
C PHE A 187 -4.12 -6.51 -0.09
N VAL A 188 -3.74 -6.39 1.18
CA VAL A 188 -4.46 -5.57 2.17
C VAL A 188 -4.49 -4.11 1.74
N GLY A 189 -3.33 -3.55 1.36
CA GLY A 189 -3.24 -2.16 0.92
C GLY A 189 -4.04 -1.87 -0.34
N ALA A 190 -3.96 -2.76 -1.34
CA ALA A 190 -4.71 -2.62 -2.59
C ALA A 190 -6.23 -2.73 -2.37
N PHE A 191 -6.68 -3.71 -1.59
CA PHE A 191 -8.09 -3.86 -1.25
C PHE A 191 -8.63 -2.62 -0.55
N TRP A 192 -7.94 -2.15 0.50
CA TRP A 192 -8.33 -0.97 1.26
C TRP A 192 -8.37 0.29 0.40
N LEU A 193 -7.35 0.50 -0.41
CA LEU A 193 -7.28 1.64 -1.34
C LEU A 193 -8.45 1.63 -2.33
N MET A 194 -8.71 0.49 -2.96
CA MET A 194 -9.76 0.39 -3.97
C MET A 194 -11.16 0.59 -3.39
N ILE A 195 -11.47 -0.01 -2.23
CA ILE A 195 -12.77 0.16 -1.59
C ILE A 195 -12.96 1.61 -1.13
N SER A 196 -11.93 2.25 -0.60
CA SER A 196 -11.97 3.66 -0.18
C SER A 196 -12.23 4.60 -1.35
N ILE A 197 -11.52 4.42 -2.48
CA ILE A 197 -11.74 5.20 -3.69
C ILE A 197 -13.16 4.96 -4.24
N TRP A 198 -13.62 3.70 -4.26
CA TRP A 198 -14.95 3.37 -4.74
C TRP A 198 -16.05 4.01 -3.89
N CYS A 199 -15.98 3.92 -2.57
CA CYS A 199 -16.92 4.56 -1.65
C CYS A 199 -16.93 6.08 -1.83
N PHE A 200 -15.75 6.70 -1.96
CA PHE A 200 -15.63 8.13 -2.19
C PHE A 200 -16.28 8.58 -3.50
N GLN A 201 -16.01 7.87 -4.60
CA GLN A 201 -16.60 8.18 -5.90
C GLN A 201 -18.12 7.99 -5.91
N TYR A 202 -18.60 6.91 -5.29
CA TYR A 202 -20.03 6.64 -5.15
C TYR A 202 -20.75 7.75 -4.35
N THR A 203 -20.16 8.16 -3.23
CA THR A 203 -20.71 9.23 -2.40
C THR A 203 -20.77 10.57 -3.14
N LYS A 204 -19.68 10.93 -3.86
CA LYS A 204 -19.67 12.13 -4.71
C LYS A 204 -20.75 12.11 -5.79
N GLU A 205 -20.89 10.99 -6.47
CA GLU A 205 -21.93 10.84 -7.51
C GLU A 205 -23.35 10.97 -6.96
N LYS A 206 -23.60 10.38 -5.78
CA LYS A 206 -24.90 10.46 -5.12
C LYS A 206 -25.23 11.89 -4.67
N ILE A 207 -24.26 12.61 -4.10
CA ILE A 207 -24.42 14.01 -3.71
C ILE A 207 -24.71 14.88 -4.96
N TYR A 208 -23.94 14.70 -6.03
CA TYR A 208 -24.13 15.44 -7.28
C TYR A 208 -25.53 15.25 -7.85
N LYS A 209 -26.00 14.00 -7.95
CA LYS A 209 -27.37 13.71 -8.44
C LYS A 209 -28.43 14.38 -7.56
N LYS A 210 -28.30 14.30 -6.23
CA LYS A 210 -29.26 14.92 -5.30
C LYS A 210 -29.34 16.44 -5.48
N THR A 211 -28.18 17.11 -5.62
CA THR A 211 -28.13 18.57 -5.77
C THR A 211 -28.74 19.06 -7.09
N HIS A 212 -28.58 18.28 -8.19
CA HIS A 212 -29.06 18.68 -9.51
C HIS A 212 -30.48 18.19 -9.83
N THR A 213 -31.02 17.25 -9.05
CA THR A 213 -32.42 16.80 -9.19
C THR A 213 -33.41 17.66 -8.38
N THR A 214 -32.88 18.46 -7.42
CA THR A 214 -33.72 19.30 -6.53
C THR A 214 -34.07 20.69 -7.15
N TYR A 215 -33.53 21.02 -8.33
CA TYR A 215 -33.96 22.17 -9.13
C TYR A 215 -34.44 21.72 -10.52
N PRO A 216 -35.72 21.28 -10.65
CA PRO A 216 -36.36 21.23 -11.95
C PRO A 216 -36.52 22.68 -12.42
N TYR A 217 -36.16 22.96 -13.65
CA TYR A 217 -36.30 24.27 -14.30
C TYR A 217 -37.69 24.83 -14.07
N THR A 218 -37.78 25.94 -13.30
CA THR A 218 -38.89 26.90 -13.39
C THR A 218 -38.58 27.92 -14.43
#